data_7638b55d8d545583e7b78b10bd145eee
#
_entry.id   7638b55d8d545583e7b78b10bd145eee
#
_cell.length_a   1.000
_cell.length_b   1.000
_cell.length_c   1.000
_cell.angle_alpha   90.00
_cell.angle_beta   90.00
_cell.angle_gamma   90.00
#
_symmetry.space_group_name_H-M   'P 1'
#
loop_
_entity.id
_entity.type
_entity.pdbx_description
1 polymer ?
#
loop_
_entity_poly.entity_id
_entity_poly.type
_entity_poly.pdbx_seq_one_letter_code
_entity_poly.pdbx_strand_id
1 'polypeptide(L)'
;FELRNGDCGKDRDGGWNDCKEDRERHELSANNNKDRMNKGEYWFAWSIYFTKDHQNLFPLSSNYGQFHQHNGEPVFMFKERKDSYSVVRTIGDHDYDERKLIDKNDMNGKWHDILINAKWTKKNDGFFKIWVNNEIKYDYEGPTKSKQYVYYKFGIYRTGITRYLNYKNLEGLEKCLNKNDWPGNTKRIFYILKSKNIDHKNSIKLYNLCKDYYNFIEIPKTVVYFDEVRKSKKKEKVGIIK
;
A
#
# COMPACT_ATOMS: atom_id res chain seq x y z
N PHE A 1 -5.79 -9.01 10.66
CA PHE A 1 -5.57 -7.58 10.88
C PHE A 1 -6.89 -6.84 10.69
N GLU A 2 -7.15 -5.89 11.57
CA GLU A 2 -8.24 -4.92 11.45
C GLU A 2 -7.66 -3.52 11.60
N LEU A 3 -8.05 -2.59 10.74
CA LEU A 3 -7.66 -1.18 10.79
C LEU A 3 -8.92 -0.32 10.77
N ARG A 4 -9.12 0.49 11.79
CA ARG A 4 -10.24 1.41 11.96
C ARG A 4 -9.86 2.83 11.59
N ASN A 5 -10.84 3.68 11.44
CA ASN A 5 -10.62 5.12 11.28
C ASN A 5 -9.91 5.68 12.51
N GLY A 6 -8.76 6.35 12.29
CA GLY A 6 -7.94 6.93 13.35
C GLY A 6 -6.89 5.99 13.96
N ASP A 7 -6.86 4.72 13.60
CA ASP A 7 -5.79 3.81 14.03
C ASP A 7 -4.48 4.22 13.38
N CYS A 8 -3.60 4.84 14.14
CA CYS A 8 -2.32 5.30 13.65
C CYS A 8 -1.18 4.92 14.60
N GLY A 9 -0.05 4.56 14.00
CA GLY A 9 1.16 4.19 14.72
C GLY A 9 2.14 5.35 14.84
N LYS A 10 3.01 5.27 15.85
CA LYS A 10 4.16 6.16 16.00
C LYS A 10 5.36 5.38 16.49
N ASP A 11 6.53 5.79 16.07
CA ASP A 11 7.78 5.30 16.65
C ASP A 11 7.95 5.80 18.08
N ARG A 12 8.34 4.93 18.97
CA ARG A 12 8.60 5.29 20.38
C ARG A 12 9.74 6.30 20.48
N ASP A 13 10.74 6.17 19.60
CA ASP A 13 11.94 7.02 19.58
C ASP A 13 11.78 8.27 18.71
N GLY A 14 10.55 8.57 18.26
CA GLY A 14 10.22 9.80 17.52
C GLY A 14 10.58 9.82 16.05
N GLY A 15 11.00 8.69 15.46
CA GLY A 15 11.45 8.61 14.07
C GLY A 15 10.33 8.76 13.02
N TRP A 16 9.10 8.34 13.32
CA TRP A 16 7.94 8.49 12.44
C TRP A 16 6.63 8.56 13.25
N ASN A 17 5.61 9.20 12.66
CA ASN A 17 4.31 9.37 13.31
C ASN A 17 3.19 9.45 12.27
N ASP A 18 2.54 8.31 12.00
CA ASP A 18 1.46 8.22 11.03
C ASP A 18 0.28 9.13 11.38
N CYS A 19 0.03 9.40 12.68
CA CYS A 19 -1.06 10.27 13.13
C CYS A 19 -0.90 11.73 12.67
N LYS A 20 0.33 12.15 12.34
CA LYS A 20 0.63 13.48 11.81
C LYS A 20 0.80 13.51 10.28
N GLU A 21 0.77 12.34 9.62
CA GLU A 21 1.21 12.17 8.24
C GLU A 21 0.10 11.69 7.28
N ASP A 22 -1.16 11.92 7.60
CA ASP A 22 -2.29 11.50 6.76
C ASP A 22 -2.29 9.97 6.45
N ARG A 23 -1.98 9.16 7.49
CA ARG A 23 -1.75 7.72 7.40
C ARG A 23 -2.38 6.96 8.57
N GLU A 24 -2.76 5.72 8.31
CA GLU A 24 -3.21 4.75 9.31
C GLU A 24 -2.49 3.42 9.11
N ARG A 25 -2.18 2.70 10.20
CA ARG A 25 -1.36 1.50 10.10
C ARG A 25 -1.62 0.48 11.21
N HIS A 26 -1.75 -0.77 10.77
CA HIS A 26 -1.63 -1.95 11.60
C HIS A 26 -0.79 -2.99 10.84
N GLU A 27 0.53 -2.92 10.97
CA GLU A 27 1.50 -3.79 10.28
C GLU A 27 2.45 -4.45 11.27
N LEU A 28 2.86 -5.68 10.96
CA LEU A 28 4.02 -6.34 11.53
C LEU A 28 5.23 -6.12 10.63
N SER A 29 6.40 -5.94 11.25
CA SER A 29 7.66 -5.67 10.54
C SER A 29 8.75 -6.66 10.95
N ALA A 30 9.31 -7.35 9.97
CA ALA A 30 10.45 -8.25 10.12
C ALA A 30 11.80 -7.49 10.06
N ASN A 31 11.88 -6.29 10.65
CA ASN A 31 13.09 -5.46 10.65
C ASN A 31 14.03 -5.78 11.83
N ASN A 32 14.25 -7.04 12.13
CA ASN A 32 15.25 -7.50 13.07
C ASN A 32 16.47 -8.11 12.35
N ASN A 33 17.59 -8.29 13.03
CA ASN A 33 18.83 -8.73 12.41
C ASN A 33 18.74 -10.11 11.72
N LYS A 34 17.87 -11.01 12.20
CA LYS A 34 17.68 -12.37 11.63
C LYS A 34 16.86 -12.34 10.34
N ASP A 35 15.97 -11.36 10.20
CA ASP A 35 15.00 -11.28 9.11
C ASP A 35 15.40 -10.32 7.99
N ARG A 36 16.38 -9.46 8.22
CA ARG A 36 16.95 -8.57 7.21
C ARG A 36 17.65 -9.36 6.12
N MET A 37 17.44 -8.95 4.87
CA MET A 37 18.00 -9.63 3.69
C MET A 37 18.98 -8.70 2.99
N ASN A 38 20.27 -8.95 3.21
CA ASN A 38 21.33 -8.13 2.63
C ASN A 38 21.59 -8.48 1.16
N LYS A 39 21.58 -9.76 0.82
CA LYS A 39 21.82 -10.31 -0.52
C LYS A 39 21.35 -11.75 -0.64
N GLY A 40 21.21 -12.24 -1.85
CA GLY A 40 20.92 -13.64 -2.16
C GLY A 40 19.45 -13.90 -2.42
N GLU A 41 19.17 -15.16 -2.66
CA GLU A 41 17.86 -15.66 -3.05
C GLU A 41 17.05 -16.08 -1.82
N TYR A 42 15.76 -15.75 -1.84
CA TYR A 42 14.80 -16.09 -0.81
C TYR A 42 13.45 -16.42 -1.43
N TRP A 43 12.74 -17.28 -0.73
CA TRP A 43 11.35 -17.61 -0.97
C TRP A 43 10.48 -17.06 0.15
N PHE A 44 9.30 -16.54 -0.22
CA PHE A 44 8.28 -16.07 0.71
C PHE A 44 6.96 -16.69 0.30
N ALA A 45 6.13 -16.95 1.30
CA ALA A 45 4.78 -17.40 1.05
C ALA A 45 3.83 -16.84 2.11
N TRP A 46 2.61 -16.56 1.71
CA TRP A 46 1.49 -16.29 2.59
C TRP A 46 0.17 -16.51 1.85
N SER A 47 -0.88 -16.81 2.62
CA SER A 47 -2.24 -16.73 2.12
C SER A 47 -2.88 -15.44 2.61
N ILE A 48 -3.66 -14.78 1.75
CA ILE A 48 -4.41 -13.56 2.07
C ILE A 48 -5.90 -13.76 1.77
N TYR A 49 -6.75 -13.29 2.68
CA TYR A 49 -8.20 -13.34 2.52
C TYR A 49 -8.80 -11.96 2.76
N PHE A 50 -9.48 -11.45 1.76
CA PHE A 50 -10.34 -10.27 1.87
C PHE A 50 -11.75 -10.73 2.22
N THR A 51 -12.38 -10.12 3.23
CA THR A 51 -13.72 -10.52 3.67
C THR A 51 -14.75 -10.38 2.52
N LYS A 52 -15.87 -11.10 2.59
CA LYS A 52 -16.92 -11.01 1.56
C LYS A 52 -17.46 -9.60 1.39
N ASP A 53 -17.51 -8.84 2.48
CA ASP A 53 -17.96 -7.45 2.59
C ASP A 53 -16.82 -6.44 2.49
N HIS A 54 -15.60 -6.86 2.09
CA HIS A 54 -14.47 -5.96 1.93
C HIS A 54 -14.78 -4.84 0.93
N GLN A 55 -14.58 -3.61 1.39
CA GLN A 55 -14.82 -2.41 0.61
C GLN A 55 -13.51 -1.83 0.07
N ASN A 56 -13.47 -1.63 -1.23
CA ASN A 56 -12.39 -0.88 -1.85
C ASN A 56 -12.54 0.61 -1.55
N LEU A 57 -11.58 1.16 -0.84
CA LEU A 57 -11.60 2.56 -0.35
C LEU A 57 -10.93 3.55 -1.33
N PHE A 58 -10.76 3.19 -2.61
CA PHE A 58 -10.21 4.11 -3.60
C PHE A 58 -10.95 5.47 -3.57
N PRO A 59 -10.26 6.63 -3.59
CA PRO A 59 -8.85 6.87 -3.91
C PRO A 59 -7.86 6.79 -2.73
N LEU A 60 -8.25 6.33 -1.55
CA LEU A 60 -7.33 5.99 -0.48
C LEU A 60 -6.42 4.84 -0.95
N SER A 61 -5.14 4.89 -0.63
CA SER A 61 -4.19 3.84 -0.98
C SER A 61 -4.03 2.85 0.16
N SER A 62 -4.49 1.60 -0.04
CA SER A 62 -4.31 0.50 0.92
C SER A 62 -3.19 -0.43 0.48
N ASN A 63 -2.26 -0.73 1.39
CA ASN A 63 -1.19 -1.70 1.20
C ASN A 63 -1.36 -2.85 2.18
N TYR A 64 -1.17 -4.07 1.73
CA TYR A 64 -1.32 -5.29 2.53
C TYR A 64 -0.02 -6.06 2.71
N GLY A 65 1.07 -5.54 2.17
CA GLY A 65 2.41 -6.06 2.34
C GLY A 65 3.42 -5.23 1.57
N GLN A 66 4.66 -5.22 2.05
CA GLN A 66 5.72 -4.45 1.40
C GLN A 66 7.10 -5.01 1.71
N PHE A 67 7.98 -4.98 0.73
CA PHE A 67 9.41 -5.18 0.91
C PHE A 67 10.06 -3.80 1.05
N HIS A 68 10.37 -3.43 2.30
CA HIS A 68 10.91 -2.12 2.65
C HIS A 68 12.43 -2.16 2.70
N GLN A 69 13.10 -1.07 2.36
CA GLN A 69 14.55 -0.95 2.44
C GLN A 69 14.99 -0.20 3.70
N HIS A 70 16.18 -0.50 4.16
CA HIS A 70 16.84 0.31 5.19
C HIS A 70 17.08 1.74 4.70
N ASN A 71 16.63 2.73 5.45
CA ASN A 71 16.77 4.16 5.14
C ASN A 71 16.35 4.52 3.69
N GLY A 72 15.24 3.96 3.24
CA GLY A 72 14.69 4.22 1.91
C GLY A 72 13.25 3.78 1.79
N GLU A 73 12.67 4.00 0.61
CA GLU A 73 11.31 3.63 0.28
C GLU A 73 11.17 2.10 0.08
N PRO A 74 9.95 1.55 0.19
CA PRO A 74 9.70 0.17 -0.21
C PRO A 74 10.07 -0.07 -1.67
N VAL A 75 10.64 -1.23 -1.99
CA VAL A 75 10.97 -1.62 -3.37
C VAL A 75 9.85 -2.35 -4.07
N PHE A 76 9.06 -3.13 -3.32
CA PHE A 76 7.86 -3.79 -3.81
C PHE A 76 6.75 -3.60 -2.78
N MET A 77 5.58 -3.18 -3.24
CA MET A 77 4.39 -3.00 -2.41
C MET A 77 3.21 -3.75 -3.00
N PHE A 78 2.40 -4.35 -2.15
CA PHE A 78 1.16 -5.04 -2.53
C PHE A 78 -0.02 -4.14 -2.20
N LYS A 79 -0.56 -3.51 -3.24
CA LYS A 79 -1.57 -2.45 -3.12
C LYS A 79 -2.92 -2.87 -3.64
N GLU A 80 -3.96 -2.48 -2.92
CA GLU A 80 -5.28 -2.42 -3.50
C GLU A 80 -5.40 -1.21 -4.43
N ARG A 81 -5.91 -1.44 -5.61
CA ARG A 81 -6.24 -0.46 -6.62
C ARG A 81 -7.75 -0.39 -6.83
N LYS A 82 -8.21 0.53 -7.66
CA LYS A 82 -9.63 0.65 -7.98
C LYS A 82 -10.24 -0.68 -8.47
N ASP A 83 -9.48 -1.46 -9.22
CA ASP A 83 -9.95 -2.64 -9.96
C ASP A 83 -9.14 -3.92 -9.68
N SER A 84 -8.21 -3.90 -8.71
CA SER A 84 -7.29 -5.03 -8.50
C SER A 84 -6.55 -4.99 -7.16
N TYR A 85 -5.99 -6.13 -6.79
CA TYR A 85 -4.83 -6.25 -5.92
C TYR A 85 -3.60 -6.39 -6.80
N SER A 86 -2.64 -5.49 -6.63
CA SER A 86 -1.51 -5.32 -7.56
C SER A 86 -0.19 -5.29 -6.82
N VAL A 87 0.89 -5.70 -7.48
CA VAL A 87 2.25 -5.38 -7.05
C VAL A 87 2.71 -4.09 -7.72
N VAL A 88 3.38 -3.27 -6.94
CA VAL A 88 4.02 -2.02 -7.40
C VAL A 88 5.50 -2.08 -7.06
N ARG A 89 6.35 -1.93 -8.06
CA ARG A 89 7.80 -1.81 -7.91
C ARG A 89 8.20 -0.33 -7.98
N THR A 90 9.06 0.08 -7.04
CA THR A 90 9.54 1.47 -6.94
C THR A 90 11.05 1.49 -6.69
N ILE A 91 11.87 1.18 -7.69
CA ILE A 91 13.32 1.25 -7.59
C ILE A 91 13.82 2.42 -8.42
N GLY A 92 14.48 3.40 -7.75
CA GLY A 92 14.95 4.62 -8.38
C GLY A 92 13.84 5.66 -8.61
N ASP A 93 14.25 6.88 -8.98
CA ASP A 93 13.36 8.05 -9.03
C ASP A 93 12.35 8.04 -10.19
N HIS A 94 12.54 7.17 -11.19
CA HIS A 94 11.71 7.12 -12.40
C HIS A 94 11.28 5.71 -12.82
N ASP A 95 11.65 4.68 -12.04
CA ASP A 95 11.37 3.29 -12.38
C ASP A 95 10.17 2.79 -11.58
N TYR A 96 8.99 3.01 -12.14
CA TYR A 96 7.70 2.56 -11.59
C TYR A 96 7.11 1.50 -12.50
N ASP A 97 6.87 0.33 -11.96
CA ASP A 97 6.16 -0.76 -12.65
C ASP A 97 5.03 -1.27 -11.77
N GLU A 98 3.89 -1.50 -12.38
CA GLU A 98 2.70 -2.01 -11.69
C GLU A 98 2.08 -3.17 -12.48
N ARG A 99 1.77 -4.25 -11.76
CA ARG A 99 1.12 -5.43 -12.34
C ARG A 99 -0.03 -5.90 -11.47
N LYS A 100 -1.16 -6.13 -12.12
CA LYS A 100 -2.33 -6.76 -11.51
C LYS A 100 -2.01 -8.21 -11.15
N LEU A 101 -2.29 -8.58 -9.90
CA LEU A 101 -2.14 -9.93 -9.36
C LEU A 101 -3.50 -10.64 -9.28
N ILE A 102 -4.52 -9.94 -8.77
CA ILE A 102 -5.88 -10.46 -8.58
C ILE A 102 -6.85 -9.40 -9.07
N ASP A 103 -7.81 -9.78 -9.89
CA ASP A 103 -8.90 -8.90 -10.32
C ASP A 103 -9.84 -8.59 -9.14
N LYS A 104 -10.42 -7.40 -9.11
CA LYS A 104 -11.35 -6.97 -8.06
C LYS A 104 -12.51 -7.94 -7.88
N ASN A 105 -13.04 -8.48 -8.99
CA ASN A 105 -14.19 -9.39 -8.96
C ASN A 105 -13.83 -10.75 -8.35
N ASP A 106 -12.54 -11.08 -8.30
CA ASP A 106 -12.01 -12.32 -7.75
C ASP A 106 -11.43 -12.18 -6.35
N MET A 107 -11.37 -10.98 -5.81
CA MET A 107 -10.62 -10.66 -4.59
C MET A 107 -11.30 -11.15 -3.31
N ASN A 108 -12.61 -10.84 -3.18
CA ASN A 108 -13.33 -10.99 -1.92
C ASN A 108 -13.86 -12.42 -1.68
N GLY A 109 -13.91 -12.82 -0.40
CA GLY A 109 -14.62 -14.02 0.05
C GLY A 109 -13.90 -15.34 -0.19
N LYS A 110 -12.63 -15.30 -0.60
CA LYS A 110 -11.78 -16.49 -0.78
C LYS A 110 -10.33 -16.24 -0.43
N TRP A 111 -9.59 -17.28 -0.12
CA TRP A 111 -8.16 -17.24 0.10
C TRP A 111 -7.41 -17.16 -1.23
N HIS A 112 -6.31 -16.39 -1.21
CA HIS A 112 -5.37 -16.31 -2.31
C HIS A 112 -3.97 -16.64 -1.78
N ASP A 113 -3.36 -17.66 -2.37
CA ASP A 113 -2.02 -18.10 -2.02
C ASP A 113 -1.00 -17.31 -2.85
N ILE A 114 -0.11 -16.62 -2.15
CA ILE A 114 0.97 -15.83 -2.74
C ILE A 114 2.28 -16.54 -2.49
N LEU A 115 3.01 -16.86 -3.56
CA LEU A 115 4.37 -17.37 -3.49
C LEU A 115 5.31 -16.40 -4.20
N ILE A 116 6.44 -16.11 -3.58
CA ILE A 116 7.45 -15.20 -4.15
C ILE A 116 8.80 -15.87 -4.13
N ASN A 117 9.54 -15.71 -5.24
CA ASN A 117 10.96 -15.97 -5.31
C ASN A 117 11.69 -14.67 -5.67
N ALA A 118 12.64 -14.26 -4.84
CA ALA A 118 13.35 -13.01 -5.02
C ALA A 118 14.86 -13.17 -4.77
N LYS A 119 15.69 -12.62 -5.66
CA LYS A 119 17.12 -12.45 -5.45
C LYS A 119 17.42 -10.97 -5.17
N TRP A 120 17.84 -10.70 -3.93
CA TRP A 120 18.12 -9.33 -3.48
C TRP A 120 19.51 -8.88 -3.88
N THR A 121 19.58 -7.91 -4.79
CA THR A 121 20.85 -7.36 -5.30
C THR A 121 20.65 -5.92 -5.80
N LYS A 122 21.75 -5.17 -5.87
CA LYS A 122 21.81 -3.84 -6.53
C LYS A 122 22.19 -3.94 -8.01
N LYS A 123 22.55 -5.14 -8.47
CA LYS A 123 22.99 -5.42 -9.83
C LYS A 123 21.84 -5.89 -10.70
N ASN A 124 22.06 -5.97 -12.01
CA ASN A 124 21.08 -6.46 -12.98
C ASN A 124 20.83 -7.95 -12.95
N ASP A 125 21.51 -8.70 -12.07
CA ASP A 125 21.33 -10.14 -11.88
C ASP A 125 20.27 -10.52 -10.84
N GLY A 126 19.46 -9.56 -10.43
CA GLY A 126 18.32 -9.75 -9.54
C GLY A 126 17.07 -10.20 -10.25
N PHE A 127 16.12 -10.70 -9.49
CA PHE A 127 14.79 -11.03 -9.99
C PHE A 127 13.76 -10.98 -8.85
N PHE A 128 12.49 -10.81 -9.24
CA PHE A 128 11.35 -10.85 -8.33
C PHE A 128 10.15 -11.48 -9.05
N LYS A 129 9.81 -12.72 -8.66
CA LYS A 129 8.76 -13.52 -9.31
C LYS A 129 7.63 -13.75 -8.33
N ILE A 130 6.37 -13.59 -8.79
CA ILE A 130 5.18 -13.80 -7.97
C ILE A 130 4.25 -14.80 -8.64
N TRP A 131 3.84 -15.80 -7.90
CA TRP A 131 2.73 -16.69 -8.22
C TRP A 131 1.55 -16.37 -7.34
N VAL A 132 0.35 -16.38 -7.90
CA VAL A 132 -0.91 -16.32 -7.18
C VAL A 132 -1.68 -17.59 -7.53
N ASN A 133 -2.06 -18.37 -6.52
CA ASN A 133 -2.77 -19.65 -6.70
C ASN A 133 -2.06 -20.56 -7.72
N ASN A 134 -0.73 -20.66 -7.61
CA ASN A 134 0.17 -21.44 -8.49
C ASN A 134 0.34 -20.89 -9.93
N GLU A 135 -0.30 -19.79 -10.29
CA GLU A 135 -0.13 -19.15 -11.59
C GLU A 135 0.86 -17.97 -11.49
N ILE A 136 1.86 -17.90 -12.38
CA ILE A 136 2.79 -16.78 -12.42
C ILE A 136 2.08 -15.51 -12.89
N LYS A 137 2.12 -14.46 -12.06
CA LYS A 137 1.47 -13.18 -12.33
C LYS A 137 2.46 -12.03 -12.53
N TYR A 138 3.68 -12.18 -12.04
CA TYR A 138 4.74 -11.19 -12.18
C TYR A 138 6.09 -11.87 -12.29
N ASP A 139 6.88 -11.46 -13.27
CA ASP A 139 8.26 -11.91 -13.48
C ASP A 139 9.12 -10.71 -13.87
N TYR A 140 9.96 -10.28 -12.93
CA TYR A 140 10.86 -9.14 -13.10
C TYR A 140 12.30 -9.59 -12.97
N GLU A 141 13.14 -9.10 -13.88
CA GLU A 141 14.59 -9.23 -13.84
C GLU A 141 15.26 -7.86 -13.80
N GLY A 142 16.28 -7.70 -12.96
CA GLY A 142 17.00 -6.46 -12.75
C GLY A 142 17.30 -6.18 -11.28
N PRO A 143 17.71 -4.95 -10.92
CA PRO A 143 17.99 -4.57 -9.54
C PRO A 143 16.75 -4.70 -8.67
N THR A 144 16.85 -5.38 -7.53
CA THR A 144 15.73 -5.60 -6.61
C THR A 144 15.83 -4.78 -5.34
N LYS A 145 16.91 -4.02 -5.17
CA LYS A 145 17.11 -3.05 -4.10
C LYS A 145 18.12 -1.99 -4.49
N SER A 146 18.10 -0.85 -3.79
CA SER A 146 19.09 0.23 -3.92
C SER A 146 19.86 0.48 -2.61
N LYS A 147 19.33 0.06 -1.47
CA LYS A 147 19.91 0.27 -0.13
C LYS A 147 20.59 -1.00 0.41
N GLN A 148 21.01 -0.95 1.69
CA GLN A 148 21.82 -2.01 2.30
C GLN A 148 21.07 -3.34 2.40
N TYR A 149 19.87 -3.34 2.99
CA TYR A 149 19.05 -4.54 3.16
C TYR A 149 17.58 -4.25 2.90
N VAL A 150 16.84 -5.34 2.70
CA VAL A 150 15.39 -5.36 2.56
C VAL A 150 14.80 -6.15 3.72
N TYR A 151 13.60 -5.82 4.14
CA TYR A 151 12.81 -6.56 5.12
C TYR A 151 11.35 -6.56 4.74
N TYR A 152 10.64 -7.60 5.15
CA TYR A 152 9.23 -7.75 4.83
C TYR A 152 8.36 -7.13 5.92
N LYS A 153 7.28 -6.47 5.51
CA LYS A 153 6.20 -5.99 6.37
C LYS A 153 4.88 -6.46 5.80
N PHE A 154 3.95 -6.83 6.66
CA PHE A 154 2.61 -7.23 6.26
C PHE A 154 1.57 -6.81 7.29
N GLY A 155 0.32 -6.70 6.87
CA GLY A 155 -0.79 -6.12 7.61
C GLY A 155 -1.53 -5.11 6.76
N ILE A 156 -2.03 -4.04 7.36
CA ILE A 156 -2.78 -3.00 6.68
C ILE A 156 -2.09 -1.65 6.88
N TYR A 157 -1.81 -0.96 5.78
CA TYR A 157 -1.27 0.39 5.79
C TYR A 157 -2.05 1.25 4.79
N ARG A 158 -2.73 2.28 5.29
CA ARG A 158 -3.54 3.21 4.49
C ARG A 158 -2.86 4.58 4.42
N THR A 159 -2.85 5.19 3.24
CA THR A 159 -2.32 6.55 3.00
C THR A 159 -3.28 7.36 2.14
N GLY A 160 -3.28 8.68 2.33
CA GLY A 160 -4.18 9.57 1.59
C GLY A 160 -5.58 9.60 2.19
N ILE A 161 -5.67 9.64 3.52
CA ILE A 161 -6.92 9.75 4.27
C ILE A 161 -7.69 11.00 3.82
N THR A 162 -7.01 12.15 3.78
CA THR A 162 -7.61 13.42 3.32
C THR A 162 -8.08 13.34 1.87
N ARG A 163 -7.41 12.57 1.02
CA ARG A 163 -7.85 12.36 -0.38
C ARG A 163 -9.17 11.62 -0.45
N TYR A 164 -9.35 10.61 0.38
CA TYR A 164 -10.61 9.89 0.49
C TYR A 164 -11.72 10.79 1.04
N LEU A 165 -11.46 11.52 2.11
CA LEU A 165 -12.42 12.45 2.73
C LEU A 165 -12.85 13.54 1.74
N ASN A 166 -11.90 14.16 1.04
CA ASN A 166 -12.19 15.15 0.01
C ASN A 166 -13.07 14.56 -1.10
N TYR A 167 -12.75 13.35 -1.56
CA TYR A 167 -13.51 12.68 -2.62
C TYR A 167 -14.95 12.35 -2.19
N LYS A 168 -15.14 11.99 -0.92
CA LYS A 168 -16.48 11.72 -0.36
C LYS A 168 -17.28 12.98 -0.07
N ASN A 169 -16.65 14.15 0.01
CA ASN A 169 -17.28 15.43 0.38
C ASN A 169 -17.18 16.50 -0.71
N LEU A 170 -17.34 16.12 -1.97
CA LEU A 170 -17.26 17.06 -3.10
C LEU A 170 -18.24 18.24 -2.98
N GLU A 171 -19.46 18.02 -2.49
CA GLU A 171 -20.45 19.06 -2.30
C GLU A 171 -20.02 20.09 -1.25
N GLY A 172 -19.49 19.64 -0.10
CA GLY A 172 -18.96 20.55 0.93
C GLY A 172 -17.78 21.37 0.44
N LEU A 173 -16.89 20.74 -0.34
CA LEU A 173 -15.77 21.43 -0.98
C LEU A 173 -16.24 22.50 -1.96
N GLU A 174 -17.25 22.22 -2.78
CA GLU A 174 -17.83 23.18 -3.72
C GLU A 174 -18.43 24.37 -3.00
N LYS A 175 -19.20 24.14 -1.92
CA LYS A 175 -19.73 25.20 -1.05
C LYS A 175 -18.63 26.07 -0.44
N CYS A 176 -17.57 25.44 0.08
CA CYS A 176 -16.40 26.13 0.63
C CYS A 176 -15.73 27.05 -0.40
N LEU A 177 -15.47 26.54 -1.59
CA LEU A 177 -14.77 27.27 -2.64
C LEU A 177 -15.59 28.43 -3.20
N ASN A 178 -16.91 28.27 -3.31
CA ASN A 178 -17.80 29.32 -3.80
C ASN A 178 -17.99 30.45 -2.77
N LYS A 179 -18.06 30.09 -1.46
CA LYS A 179 -18.26 31.09 -0.40
C LYS A 179 -17.03 31.96 -0.17
N ASN A 180 -15.84 31.43 -0.34
CA ASN A 180 -14.61 32.10 0.08
C ASN A 180 -13.81 32.73 -1.07
N ASP A 181 -14.33 32.72 -2.29
CA ASP A 181 -13.64 33.24 -3.50
C ASP A 181 -12.17 32.82 -3.61
N TRP A 182 -11.90 31.53 -3.44
CA TRP A 182 -10.56 30.95 -3.43
C TRP A 182 -9.78 31.23 -4.71
N PRO A 183 -8.45 31.38 -4.65
CA PRO A 183 -7.60 31.57 -5.82
C PRO A 183 -7.83 30.49 -6.90
N GLY A 184 -7.67 30.86 -8.15
CA GLY A 184 -7.92 29.96 -9.30
C GLY A 184 -7.16 28.65 -9.24
N ASN A 185 -5.95 28.61 -8.60
CA ASN A 185 -5.21 27.37 -8.36
C ASN A 185 -5.96 26.40 -7.44
N THR A 186 -6.70 26.89 -6.42
CA THR A 186 -7.49 26.04 -5.51
C THR A 186 -8.72 25.47 -6.24
N LYS A 187 -9.40 26.28 -7.07
CA LYS A 187 -10.47 25.78 -7.95
C LYS A 187 -9.95 24.70 -8.91
N ARG A 188 -8.77 24.91 -9.49
CA ARG A 188 -8.11 23.89 -10.33
C ARG A 188 -7.83 22.59 -9.57
N ILE A 189 -7.36 22.66 -8.33
CA ILE A 189 -7.14 21.49 -7.46
C ILE A 189 -8.46 20.72 -7.26
N PHE A 190 -9.57 21.41 -7.03
CA PHE A 190 -10.88 20.79 -6.90
C PHE A 190 -11.32 20.04 -8.17
N TYR A 191 -11.11 20.60 -9.36
CA TYR A 191 -11.40 19.90 -10.62
C TYR A 191 -10.52 18.66 -10.83
N ILE A 192 -9.24 18.74 -10.45
CA ILE A 192 -8.33 17.60 -10.47
C ILE A 192 -8.82 16.52 -9.49
N LEU A 193 -9.34 16.90 -8.32
CA LEU A 193 -9.94 15.96 -7.37
C LEU A 193 -11.17 15.24 -7.96
N LYS A 194 -12.05 15.96 -8.65
CA LYS A 194 -13.19 15.32 -9.36
C LYS A 194 -12.73 14.25 -10.35
N SER A 195 -11.61 14.43 -11.01
CA SER A 195 -11.01 13.43 -11.90
C SER A 195 -10.30 12.26 -11.17
N LYS A 196 -10.26 12.28 -9.82
CA LYS A 196 -9.60 11.29 -8.95
C LYS A 196 -8.07 11.21 -9.06
N ASN A 197 -7.42 12.21 -9.64
CA ASN A 197 -5.98 12.28 -9.88
C ASN A 197 -5.26 13.29 -8.98
N ILE A 198 -5.85 13.68 -7.85
CA ILE A 198 -5.21 14.61 -6.92
C ILE A 198 -4.05 13.94 -6.18
N ASP A 199 -2.91 14.61 -6.15
CA ASP A 199 -1.77 14.18 -5.35
C ASP A 199 -2.00 14.41 -3.83
N HIS A 200 -1.15 13.78 -3.03
CA HIS A 200 -1.26 13.81 -1.58
C HIS A 200 -1.16 15.23 -0.98
N LYS A 201 -0.18 16.02 -1.41
CA LYS A 201 0.07 17.38 -0.89
C LYS A 201 -1.10 18.33 -1.16
N ASN A 202 -1.62 18.30 -2.39
CA ASN A 202 -2.77 19.11 -2.76
C ASN A 202 -4.05 18.65 -2.06
N SER A 203 -4.19 17.36 -1.79
CA SER A 203 -5.31 16.82 -1.03
C SER A 203 -5.32 17.33 0.41
N ILE A 204 -4.18 17.30 1.11
CA ILE A 204 -4.05 17.83 2.46
C ILE A 204 -4.35 19.34 2.49
N LYS A 205 -3.81 20.08 1.51
CA LYS A 205 -4.07 21.52 1.41
C LYS A 205 -5.56 21.82 1.29
N LEU A 206 -6.26 21.13 0.40
CA LEU A 206 -7.69 21.32 0.17
C LEU A 206 -8.52 20.95 1.41
N TYR A 207 -8.19 19.84 2.07
CA TYR A 207 -8.82 19.43 3.32
C TYR A 207 -8.68 20.50 4.41
N ASN A 208 -7.47 21.00 4.65
CA ASN A 208 -7.21 22.00 5.69
C ASN A 208 -7.91 23.34 5.41
N LEU A 209 -8.06 23.72 4.15
CA LEU A 209 -8.77 24.94 3.77
C LEU A 209 -10.29 24.86 3.98
N CYS A 210 -10.86 23.67 3.81
CA CYS A 210 -12.31 23.49 3.76
C CYS A 210 -12.88 22.60 4.87
N LYS A 211 -12.09 22.23 5.89
CA LYS A 211 -12.48 21.26 6.93
C LYS A 211 -13.82 21.58 7.61
N ASP A 212 -14.14 22.87 7.80
CA ASP A 212 -15.37 23.32 8.47
C ASP A 212 -16.64 23.10 7.62
N TYR A 213 -16.47 22.72 6.35
CA TYR A 213 -17.54 22.38 5.41
C TYR A 213 -17.73 20.86 5.26
N TYR A 214 -16.97 20.07 6.03
CA TYR A 214 -17.09 18.62 5.97
C TYR A 214 -18.21 18.13 6.89
N ASN A 215 -19.12 17.35 6.34
CA ASN A 215 -19.91 16.46 7.14
C ASN A 215 -19.01 15.38 7.75
N PHE A 216 -19.42 14.84 8.89
CA PHE A 216 -18.72 13.68 9.46
C PHE A 216 -18.77 12.54 8.45
N ILE A 217 -17.59 12.06 8.04
CA ILE A 217 -17.40 10.93 7.13
C ILE A 217 -16.55 9.91 7.87
N GLU A 218 -17.17 8.80 8.22
CA GLU A 218 -16.44 7.65 8.76
C GLU A 218 -15.75 6.90 7.62
N ILE A 219 -14.46 6.61 7.79
CA ILE A 219 -13.74 5.73 6.89
C ILE A 219 -14.05 4.29 7.32
N PRO A 220 -14.62 3.46 6.45
CA PRO A 220 -14.91 2.08 6.79
C PRO A 220 -13.69 1.34 7.32
N LYS A 221 -13.90 0.49 8.32
CA LYS A 221 -12.84 -0.40 8.78
C LYS A 221 -12.42 -1.36 7.66
N THR A 222 -11.14 -1.68 7.64
CA THR A 222 -10.59 -2.71 6.75
C THR A 222 -10.22 -3.93 7.57
N VAL A 223 -10.68 -5.11 7.15
CA VAL A 223 -10.33 -6.41 7.76
C VAL A 223 -9.73 -7.31 6.70
N VAL A 224 -8.53 -7.81 6.96
CA VAL A 224 -7.83 -8.76 6.09
C VAL A 224 -7.19 -9.85 6.94
N TYR A 225 -7.31 -11.09 6.51
CA TYR A 225 -6.67 -12.22 7.17
C TYR A 225 -5.41 -12.62 6.41
N PHE A 226 -4.38 -12.94 7.16
CA PHE A 226 -3.14 -13.54 6.66
C PHE A 226 -2.95 -14.87 7.35
N ASP A 227 -2.50 -15.84 6.59
CA ASP A 227 -2.10 -17.14 7.10
C ASP A 227 -0.80 -17.58 6.44
N GLU A 228 -0.08 -18.52 7.09
CA GLU A 228 1.10 -19.17 6.52
C GLU A 228 2.23 -18.20 6.10
N VAL A 229 2.40 -17.06 6.80
CA VAL A 229 3.46 -16.09 6.47
C VAL A 229 4.83 -16.69 6.76
N ARG A 230 5.57 -17.04 5.71
CA ARG A 230 6.85 -17.78 5.77
C ARG A 230 7.92 -17.13 4.93
N LYS A 231 9.17 -17.32 5.36
CA LYS A 231 10.39 -16.93 4.62
C LYS A 231 11.43 -18.05 4.73
N SER A 232 12.08 -18.41 3.63
CA SER A 232 13.18 -19.37 3.61
C SER A 232 14.12 -19.13 2.43
N LYS A 233 15.33 -19.69 2.50
CA LYS A 233 16.22 -19.84 1.33
C LYS A 233 15.87 -21.03 0.45
N LYS A 234 14.96 -21.90 0.90
CA LYS A 234 14.56 -23.12 0.21
C LYS A 234 13.06 -23.11 -0.04
N LYS A 235 12.64 -23.39 -1.28
CA LYS A 235 11.24 -23.38 -1.71
C LYS A 235 10.37 -24.33 -0.88
N GLU A 236 10.84 -25.54 -0.67
CA GLU A 236 10.13 -26.59 0.06
C GLU A 236 9.81 -26.24 1.52
N LYS A 237 10.50 -25.25 2.10
CA LYS A 237 10.27 -24.76 3.47
C LYS A 237 9.24 -23.66 3.58
N VAL A 238 8.77 -23.11 2.48
CA VAL A 238 7.71 -22.08 2.45
C VAL A 238 6.41 -22.61 1.88
N GLY A 239 6.37 -23.88 1.46
CA GLY A 239 5.28 -24.48 0.69
C GLY A 239 3.90 -24.06 1.15
N ILE A 240 3.23 -23.21 0.36
CA ILE A 240 1.79 -23.18 0.28
C ILE A 240 1.47 -24.26 -0.76
N ILE A 241 1.25 -25.47 -0.29
CA ILE A 241 0.87 -26.59 -1.13
C ILE A 241 -0.44 -27.09 -0.54
N LYS A 242 -1.50 -26.79 -1.21
CA LYS A 242 -2.71 -27.60 -1.18
C LYS A 242 -2.92 -28.20 -2.55
#